data_86584540251c6cffdd4785588fe71288
#
_entry.id   86584540251c6cffdd4785588fe71288
#
_cell.length_a   1.000
_cell.length_b   1.000
_cell.length_c   1.000
_cell.angle_alpha   90.00
_cell.angle_beta   90.00
_cell.angle_gamma   90.00
#
_symmetry.space_group_name_H-M   'P 1'
#
loop_
_entity.id
_entity.type
_entity.pdbx_description
1 polymer ?
#
loop_
_entity_poly.entity_id
_entity_poly.type
_entity_poly.pdbx_seq_one_letter_code
_entity_poly.pdbx_strand_id
1 'polypeptide(L)'
;LEQLVPLIRADQESSWEASVIPGARWRYCDNHQQNVCNWLVAADSTDTLCSACRLNRHIPNLARSGHQHAWRMLEIAKHRLVYSLFRFRLPLASKQDQPDSGLAFDFIDEDGALPEGVAATTGHADGLVTINLNEADNVEREQIREDMDESYRTLIGHFRHEIGHYYWELLVQPDDSVLCRFRECFGDE
;
A
#
# COMPACT_ATOMS: atom_id res chain seq x y z
N LEU A 1 -12.92 -3.64 9.02
CA LEU A 1 -13.55 -4.75 8.29
C LEU A 1 -12.57 -5.30 7.26
N GLU A 2 -12.15 -6.54 7.44
CA GLU A 2 -11.19 -7.23 6.54
C GLU A 2 -11.90 -8.00 5.41
N GLN A 3 -13.12 -7.64 5.10
CA GLN A 3 -13.93 -8.30 4.07
C GLN A 3 -14.87 -7.31 3.39
N LEU A 4 -15.24 -7.63 2.17
CA LEU A 4 -16.25 -6.87 1.44
C LEU A 4 -17.62 -7.15 2.05
N VAL A 5 -18.30 -6.10 2.46
CA VAL A 5 -19.64 -6.18 3.06
C VAL A 5 -20.57 -5.14 2.46
N PRO A 6 -21.87 -5.44 2.30
CA PRO A 6 -22.85 -4.45 1.91
C PRO A 6 -22.96 -3.36 2.99
N LEU A 7 -23.04 -2.12 2.55
CA LEU A 7 -23.23 -0.95 3.40
C LEU A 7 -24.66 -0.44 3.27
N ILE A 8 -25.26 -0.09 4.39
CA ILE A 8 -26.55 0.58 4.48
C ILE A 8 -26.26 1.99 5.01
N ARG A 9 -26.84 2.99 4.36
CA ARG A 9 -26.71 4.37 4.84
C ARG A 9 -27.44 4.48 6.17
N ALA A 10 -26.72 4.88 7.21
CA ALA A 10 -27.32 5.16 8.50
C ALA A 10 -27.84 6.59 8.48
N ASP A 11 -29.15 6.76 8.43
CA ASP A 11 -29.92 8.02 8.45
C ASP A 11 -29.17 9.30 8.00
N GLN A 12 -29.59 10.48 8.31
CA GLN A 12 -29.13 11.77 7.75
C GLN A 12 -27.66 12.14 7.98
N GLU A 13 -26.88 11.30 8.64
CA GLU A 13 -25.44 11.52 8.87
C GLU A 13 -24.61 10.85 7.76
N SER A 14 -23.39 11.35 7.54
CA SER A 14 -22.41 10.81 6.58
C SER A 14 -21.80 9.48 7.06
N SER A 15 -22.57 8.66 7.78
CA SER A 15 -22.15 7.40 8.36
C SER A 15 -22.85 6.21 7.69
N TRP A 16 -22.20 5.06 7.75
CA TRP A 16 -22.64 3.81 7.14
C TRP A 16 -22.70 2.71 8.17
N GLU A 17 -23.66 1.83 8.05
CA GLU A 17 -23.74 0.58 8.79
C GLU A 17 -23.35 -0.60 7.90
N ALA A 18 -22.51 -1.50 8.42
CA ALA A 18 -22.18 -2.74 7.72
C ALA A 18 -23.26 -3.78 8.05
N SER A 19 -23.88 -4.36 7.03
CA SER A 19 -25.00 -5.31 7.21
C SER A 19 -24.66 -6.53 8.08
N VAL A 20 -23.35 -6.88 8.16
CA VAL A 20 -22.84 -8.03 8.93
C VAL A 20 -22.45 -7.69 10.36
N ILE A 21 -22.44 -6.40 10.73
CA ILE A 21 -22.09 -5.91 12.08
C ILE A 21 -23.11 -4.82 12.46
N PRO A 22 -24.32 -5.19 12.87
CA PRO A 22 -25.35 -4.23 13.25
C PRO A 22 -24.88 -3.35 14.42
N GLY A 23 -25.23 -2.07 14.35
CA GLY A 23 -24.92 -1.09 15.41
C GLY A 23 -23.51 -0.47 15.32
N ALA A 24 -22.60 -1.03 14.52
CA ALA A 24 -21.30 -0.41 14.28
C ALA A 24 -21.42 0.61 13.15
N ARG A 25 -21.03 1.86 13.42
CA ARG A 25 -21.05 2.95 12.45
C ARG A 25 -19.68 3.16 11.83
N TRP A 26 -19.68 3.44 10.54
CA TRP A 26 -18.49 3.58 9.71
C TRP A 26 -18.57 4.86 8.90
N ARG A 27 -17.42 5.45 8.58
CA ARG A 27 -17.30 6.53 7.60
C ARG A 27 -16.23 6.20 6.59
N TYR A 28 -16.28 6.81 5.43
CA TYR A 28 -15.21 6.64 4.46
C TYR A 28 -13.89 7.24 4.98
N CYS A 29 -12.79 6.60 4.61
CA CYS A 29 -11.45 7.17 4.72
C CYS A 29 -11.38 8.54 4.03
N ASP A 30 -10.65 9.50 4.58
CA ASP A 30 -10.56 10.87 4.00
C ASP A 30 -10.05 10.87 2.55
N ASN A 31 -9.21 9.93 2.17
CA ASN A 31 -8.78 9.75 0.79
C ASN A 31 -9.89 9.32 -0.18
N HIS A 32 -11.10 9.03 0.32
CA HIS A 32 -12.29 8.86 -0.50
C HIS A 32 -12.64 10.13 -1.29
N GLN A 33 -12.43 11.30 -0.71
CA GLN A 33 -12.67 12.60 -1.34
C GLN A 33 -11.80 12.80 -2.60
N GLN A 34 -10.64 12.14 -2.63
CA GLN A 34 -9.72 12.14 -3.77
C GLN A 34 -10.01 11.03 -4.80
N ASN A 35 -11.07 10.25 -4.61
CA ASN A 35 -11.42 9.08 -5.42
C ASN A 35 -10.34 7.98 -5.48
N VAL A 36 -9.46 7.90 -4.48
CA VAL A 36 -8.37 6.92 -4.44
C VAL A 36 -8.60 5.81 -3.41
N CYS A 37 -9.60 5.96 -2.54
CA CYS A 37 -9.91 5.00 -1.48
C CYS A 37 -11.42 4.78 -1.34
N ASN A 38 -11.83 3.53 -1.12
CA ASN A 38 -13.20 3.14 -0.78
C ASN A 38 -13.29 2.35 0.54
N TRP A 39 -12.23 2.38 1.34
CA TRP A 39 -12.21 1.73 2.64
C TRP A 39 -12.82 2.60 3.72
N LEU A 40 -13.18 1.95 4.80
CA LEU A 40 -13.90 2.55 5.91
C LEU A 40 -13.02 2.67 7.16
N VAL A 41 -13.37 3.63 7.98
CA VAL A 41 -12.85 3.86 9.32
C VAL A 41 -14.03 3.83 10.29
N ALA A 42 -13.86 3.36 11.52
CA ALA A 42 -14.91 3.43 12.53
C ALA A 42 -15.31 4.89 12.76
N ALA A 43 -16.61 5.16 12.84
CA ALA A 43 -17.11 6.54 12.89
C ALA A 43 -16.69 7.28 14.19
N ASP A 44 -16.47 6.53 15.28
CA ASP A 44 -16.00 7.01 16.57
C ASP A 44 -14.45 7.07 16.70
N SER A 45 -13.73 6.58 15.69
CA SER A 45 -12.25 6.65 15.68
C SER A 45 -11.76 8.08 15.49
N THR A 46 -10.66 8.41 16.14
CA THR A 46 -9.90 9.65 15.87
C THR A 46 -9.11 9.56 14.57
N ASP A 47 -8.85 8.35 14.06
CA ASP A 47 -8.17 8.14 12.78
C ASP A 47 -9.07 8.60 11.64
N THR A 48 -8.53 9.37 10.71
CA THR A 48 -9.22 9.81 9.50
C THR A 48 -8.89 8.94 8.29
N LEU A 49 -7.78 8.24 8.34
CA LEU A 49 -7.29 7.35 7.29
C LEU A 49 -7.49 5.87 7.66
N CYS A 50 -7.85 5.07 6.67
CA CYS A 50 -7.94 3.62 6.83
C CYS A 50 -6.54 2.98 6.97
N SER A 51 -6.50 1.71 7.39
CA SER A 51 -5.27 0.96 7.61
C SER A 51 -4.35 0.88 6.38
N ALA A 52 -4.86 1.02 5.17
CA ALA A 52 -4.02 1.07 3.96
C ALA A 52 -3.50 2.49 3.67
N CYS A 53 -4.35 3.52 3.84
CA CYS A 53 -3.97 4.91 3.55
C CYS A 53 -3.02 5.50 4.60
N ARG A 54 -3.10 5.07 5.85
CA ARG A 54 -2.16 5.52 6.91
C ARG A 54 -0.72 5.05 6.70
N LEU A 55 -0.51 4.09 5.78
CA LEU A 55 0.83 3.68 5.37
C LEU A 55 1.50 4.67 4.43
N ASN A 56 0.77 5.65 3.87
CA ASN A 56 1.38 6.68 3.03
C ASN A 56 2.19 7.65 3.88
N ARG A 57 3.48 7.78 3.59
CA ARG A 57 4.35 8.80 4.14
C ARG A 57 4.41 10.01 3.22
N HIS A 58 4.55 9.79 1.92
CA HIS A 58 4.58 10.82 0.90
C HIS A 58 3.59 10.51 -0.22
N ILE A 59 2.85 11.54 -0.66
CA ILE A 59 1.96 11.48 -1.83
C ILE A 59 2.39 12.52 -2.86
N PRO A 60 2.12 12.30 -4.15
CA PRO A 60 2.53 13.22 -5.19
C PRO A 60 1.78 14.56 -5.12
N ASN A 61 2.33 15.58 -5.79
CA ASN A 61 1.65 16.86 -5.94
C ASN A 61 0.41 16.73 -6.84
N LEU A 62 -0.78 16.66 -6.23
CA LEU A 62 -2.05 16.49 -6.93
C LEU A 62 -2.49 17.66 -7.80
N ALA A 63 -1.84 18.83 -7.69
CA ALA A 63 -2.10 19.98 -8.56
C ALA A 63 -1.52 19.79 -9.98
N ARG A 64 -0.60 18.84 -10.18
CA ARG A 64 -0.05 18.54 -11.49
C ARG A 64 -1.01 17.63 -12.29
N SER A 65 -1.09 17.90 -13.58
CA SER A 65 -1.95 17.12 -14.49
C SER A 65 -1.53 15.64 -14.52
N GLY A 66 -2.49 14.73 -14.46
CA GLY A 66 -2.25 13.28 -14.49
C GLY A 66 -1.90 12.64 -13.14
N HIS A 67 -1.33 13.39 -12.18
CA HIS A 67 -0.86 12.83 -10.91
C HIS A 67 -1.96 12.20 -10.06
N GLN A 68 -3.14 12.81 -10.02
CA GLN A 68 -4.29 12.22 -9.30
C GLN A 68 -4.69 10.87 -9.90
N HIS A 69 -4.69 10.76 -11.23
CA HIS A 69 -5.02 9.50 -11.91
C HIS A 69 -3.94 8.44 -11.63
N ALA A 70 -2.67 8.77 -11.78
CA ALA A 70 -1.55 7.88 -11.51
C ALA A 70 -1.57 7.41 -10.06
N TRP A 71 -1.69 8.32 -9.11
CA TRP A 71 -1.79 7.98 -7.69
C TRP A 71 -2.99 7.06 -7.39
N ARG A 72 -4.14 7.31 -8.03
CA ARG A 72 -5.31 6.41 -7.90
C ARG A 72 -5.00 4.98 -8.33
N MET A 73 -4.28 4.79 -9.42
CA MET A 73 -3.90 3.46 -9.91
C MET A 73 -2.96 2.76 -8.93
N LEU A 74 -1.98 3.49 -8.39
CA LEU A 74 -1.06 2.99 -7.35
C LEU A 74 -1.83 2.63 -6.07
N GLU A 75 -2.74 3.49 -5.61
CA GLU A 75 -3.57 3.22 -4.44
C GLU A 75 -4.45 1.98 -4.60
N ILE A 76 -5.04 1.76 -5.78
CA ILE A 76 -5.81 0.54 -6.05
C ILE A 76 -4.92 -0.71 -5.91
N ALA A 77 -3.71 -0.68 -6.45
CA ALA A 77 -2.77 -1.79 -6.33
C ALA A 77 -2.34 -2.01 -4.87
N LYS A 78 -1.99 -0.94 -4.15
CA LYS A 78 -1.64 -0.99 -2.73
C LYS A 78 -2.79 -1.52 -1.86
N HIS A 79 -4.02 -1.10 -2.08
CA HIS A 79 -5.19 -1.63 -1.34
C HIS A 79 -5.38 -3.13 -1.56
N ARG A 80 -5.18 -3.63 -2.79
CA ARG A 80 -5.21 -5.07 -3.09
C ARG A 80 -4.09 -5.82 -2.40
N LEU A 81 -2.87 -5.23 -2.36
CA LEU A 81 -1.76 -5.79 -1.60
C LEU A 81 -2.13 -5.89 -0.12
N VAL A 82 -2.51 -4.77 0.53
CA VAL A 82 -2.85 -4.72 1.95
C VAL A 82 -3.98 -5.69 2.30
N TYR A 83 -4.99 -5.80 1.44
CA TYR A 83 -6.03 -6.83 1.61
C TYR A 83 -5.44 -8.25 1.62
N SER A 84 -4.46 -8.54 0.74
CA SER A 84 -3.79 -9.85 0.72
C SER A 84 -2.99 -10.09 2.01
N LEU A 85 -2.30 -9.06 2.53
CA LEU A 85 -1.56 -9.15 3.80
C LEU A 85 -2.48 -9.49 4.97
N PHE A 86 -3.66 -8.88 5.07
CA PHE A 86 -4.67 -9.25 6.06
C PHE A 86 -5.14 -10.70 5.89
N ARG A 87 -5.39 -11.14 4.65
CA ARG A 87 -5.81 -12.52 4.38
C ARG A 87 -4.75 -13.54 4.78
N PHE A 88 -3.49 -13.22 4.64
CA PHE A 88 -2.37 -14.04 5.08
C PHE A 88 -2.04 -13.86 6.57
N ARG A 89 -2.73 -12.94 7.27
CA ARG A 89 -2.48 -12.59 8.68
C ARG A 89 -1.03 -12.17 8.93
N LEU A 90 -0.43 -11.51 7.97
CA LEU A 90 0.90 -10.96 8.12
C LEU A 90 0.86 -9.72 9.02
N PRO A 91 1.88 -9.51 9.87
CA PRO A 91 1.95 -8.32 10.71
C PRO A 91 2.03 -7.07 9.83
N LEU A 92 1.21 -6.08 10.15
CA LEU A 92 1.15 -4.82 9.41
C LEU A 92 1.09 -3.66 10.40
N ALA A 93 2.24 -3.10 10.71
CA ALA A 93 2.38 -1.87 11.47
C ALA A 93 2.86 -0.74 10.56
N SER A 94 2.40 0.48 10.80
CA SER A 94 2.91 1.64 10.07
C SER A 94 4.21 2.16 10.71
N LYS A 95 5.03 2.88 9.95
CA LYS A 95 6.18 3.59 10.52
C LYS A 95 5.79 4.69 11.53
N GLN A 96 4.53 5.11 11.53
CA GLN A 96 4.00 6.02 12.57
C GLN A 96 3.87 5.30 13.91
N ASP A 97 3.47 4.01 13.89
CA ASP A 97 3.30 3.19 15.10
C ASP A 97 4.63 2.52 15.52
N GLN A 98 5.43 2.11 14.54
CA GLN A 98 6.73 1.44 14.73
C GLN A 98 7.77 2.05 13.79
N PRO A 99 8.49 3.11 14.21
CA PRO A 99 9.43 3.84 13.36
C PRO A 99 10.54 2.97 12.74
N ASP A 100 11.04 2.00 13.49
CA ASP A 100 12.19 1.17 13.08
C ASP A 100 11.78 0.03 12.12
N SER A 101 10.66 -0.65 12.41
CA SER A 101 10.24 -1.88 11.71
C SER A 101 8.91 -1.77 10.96
N GLY A 102 8.22 -0.65 11.07
CA GLY A 102 6.93 -0.44 10.40
C GLY A 102 7.08 -0.21 8.89
N LEU A 103 5.98 -0.39 8.19
CA LEU A 103 5.85 -0.19 6.74
C LEU A 103 5.39 1.23 6.43
N ALA A 104 5.96 1.83 5.38
CA ALA A 104 5.45 3.06 4.78
C ALA A 104 5.62 3.04 3.25
N PHE A 105 4.81 3.86 2.56
CA PHE A 105 4.88 4.05 1.12
C PHE A 105 5.13 5.51 0.78
N ASP A 106 6.07 5.73 -0.14
CA ASP A 106 6.32 7.01 -0.81
C ASP A 106 5.92 6.89 -2.29
N PHE A 107 5.02 7.76 -2.73
CA PHE A 107 4.68 7.90 -4.14
C PHE A 107 5.34 9.14 -4.69
N ILE A 108 6.34 8.94 -5.57
CA ILE A 108 7.21 9.99 -6.07
C ILE A 108 6.95 10.32 -7.53
N ASP A 109 7.31 11.54 -7.90
CA ASP A 109 7.34 12.06 -9.26
C ASP A 109 8.80 12.43 -9.58
N GLU A 110 9.32 11.92 -10.67
CA GLU A 110 10.73 12.15 -11.09
C GLU A 110 11.05 13.63 -11.32
N ASP A 111 10.07 14.38 -11.83
CA ASP A 111 10.23 15.81 -12.12
C ASP A 111 10.00 16.71 -10.89
N GLY A 112 9.61 16.12 -9.77
CA GLY A 112 9.31 16.80 -8.52
C GLY A 112 10.55 16.98 -7.62
N ALA A 113 10.59 18.08 -6.87
CA ALA A 113 11.52 18.19 -5.75
C ALA A 113 11.12 17.15 -4.69
N LEU A 114 12.00 16.17 -4.45
CA LEU A 114 11.77 15.15 -3.43
C LEU A 114 12.01 15.73 -2.05
N PRO A 115 11.14 15.45 -1.06
CA PRO A 115 11.41 15.80 0.32
C PRO A 115 12.68 15.13 0.83
N GLU A 116 13.29 15.70 1.86
CA GLU A 116 14.45 15.10 2.52
C GLU A 116 14.14 13.67 3.00
N GLY A 117 15.02 12.72 2.69
CA GLY A 117 14.87 11.32 3.07
C GLY A 117 13.89 10.50 2.22
N VAL A 118 13.45 11.02 1.07
CA VAL A 118 12.70 10.25 0.06
C VAL A 118 13.68 9.76 -1.00
N ALA A 119 13.66 8.46 -1.30
CA ALA A 119 14.50 7.87 -2.35
C ALA A 119 14.03 8.36 -3.74
N ALA A 120 14.98 8.58 -4.65
CA ALA A 120 14.69 9.06 -6.00
C ALA A 120 14.20 7.95 -6.96
N THR A 121 14.34 6.69 -6.57
CA THR A 121 14.02 5.53 -7.40
C THR A 121 13.05 4.60 -6.69
N THR A 122 12.27 3.85 -7.46
CA THR A 122 11.44 2.76 -6.94
C THR A 122 12.31 1.70 -6.26
N GLY A 123 11.85 1.19 -5.13
CA GLY A 123 12.54 0.15 -4.36
C GLY A 123 12.11 0.11 -2.89
N HIS A 124 12.73 -0.79 -2.14
CA HIS A 124 12.52 -0.97 -0.70
C HIS A 124 13.81 -0.67 0.09
N ALA A 125 13.66 0.00 1.22
CA ALA A 125 14.71 0.17 2.23
C ALA A 125 14.09 0.35 3.62
N ASP A 126 14.51 -0.48 4.57
CA ASP A 126 14.13 -0.38 5.99
C ASP A 126 12.60 -0.22 6.22
N GLY A 127 11.76 -0.98 5.52
CA GLY A 127 10.30 -0.88 5.60
C GLY A 127 9.69 0.32 4.86
N LEU A 128 10.48 1.07 4.11
CA LEU A 128 10.01 2.12 3.23
C LEU A 128 9.98 1.60 1.79
N VAL A 129 8.80 1.58 1.19
CA VAL A 129 8.58 1.22 -0.20
C VAL A 129 8.34 2.50 -1.00
N THR A 130 9.24 2.80 -1.92
CA THR A 130 9.11 3.94 -2.84
C THR A 130 8.62 3.45 -4.19
N ILE A 131 7.58 4.08 -4.72
CA ILE A 131 7.02 3.75 -6.04
C ILE A 131 6.91 5.04 -6.87
N ASN A 132 7.46 4.98 -8.09
CA ASN A 132 7.36 6.09 -9.04
C ASN A 132 5.96 6.15 -9.67
N LEU A 133 5.43 7.35 -9.87
CA LEU A 133 4.14 7.58 -10.55
C LEU A 133 4.09 6.99 -11.96
N ASN A 134 5.22 6.97 -12.66
CA ASN A 134 5.34 6.41 -14.01
C ASN A 134 4.96 4.92 -14.06
N GLU A 135 5.10 4.21 -12.92
CA GLU A 135 4.63 2.82 -12.79
C GLU A 135 3.10 2.67 -12.99
N ALA A 136 2.35 3.75 -12.84
CA ALA A 136 0.91 3.74 -13.12
C ALA A 136 0.60 3.80 -14.62
N ASP A 137 1.51 4.26 -15.46
CA ASP A 137 1.33 4.29 -16.90
C ASP A 137 1.56 2.91 -17.53
N ASN A 138 0.59 2.44 -18.28
CA ASN A 138 0.67 1.13 -18.94
C ASN A 138 1.74 1.09 -20.04
N VAL A 139 1.94 2.20 -20.73
CA VAL A 139 2.90 2.28 -21.84
C VAL A 139 4.33 2.28 -21.30
N GLU A 140 4.60 3.08 -20.29
CA GLU A 140 5.92 3.12 -19.65
C GLU A 140 6.27 1.80 -18.96
N ARG A 141 5.31 1.17 -18.27
CA ARG A 141 5.52 -0.16 -17.68
C ARG A 141 5.82 -1.23 -18.74
N GLU A 142 5.15 -1.17 -19.89
CA GLU A 142 5.41 -2.10 -20.99
C GLU A 142 6.83 -1.92 -21.53
N GLN A 143 7.29 -0.69 -21.66
CA GLN A 143 8.62 -0.36 -22.13
C GLN A 143 9.71 -0.82 -21.15
N ILE A 144 9.53 -0.55 -19.86
CA ILE A 144 10.43 -1.05 -18.81
C ILE A 144 10.44 -2.59 -18.78
N ARG A 145 9.29 -3.23 -18.97
CA ARG A 145 9.17 -4.68 -19.05
C ARG A 145 9.98 -5.27 -20.21
N GLU A 146 9.90 -4.66 -21.39
CA GLU A 146 10.66 -5.08 -22.57
C GLU A 146 12.18 -4.88 -22.37
N ASP A 147 12.57 -3.74 -21.81
CA ASP A 147 13.97 -3.41 -21.53
C ASP A 147 14.63 -4.34 -20.51
N MET A 148 13.85 -4.86 -19.55
CA MET A 148 14.32 -5.74 -18.46
C MET A 148 14.05 -7.24 -18.69
N ASP A 149 13.45 -7.62 -19.84
CA ASP A 149 13.05 -9.01 -20.15
C ASP A 149 12.13 -9.65 -19.09
N GLU A 150 11.28 -8.84 -18.45
CA GLU A 150 10.33 -9.25 -17.40
C GLU A 150 8.93 -9.52 -17.96
N SER A 151 8.56 -10.79 -18.20
CA SER A 151 7.30 -11.18 -18.84
C SER A 151 6.03 -10.81 -18.06
N TYR A 152 6.09 -10.51 -16.74
CA TYR A 152 4.93 -10.34 -15.84
C TYR A 152 4.98 -9.12 -14.94
N ARG A 153 5.58 -8.02 -15.38
CA ARG A 153 5.64 -6.78 -14.58
C ARG A 153 4.28 -6.08 -14.53
N THR A 154 3.39 -6.55 -13.68
CA THR A 154 2.16 -5.84 -13.34
C THR A 154 2.40 -4.90 -12.16
N LEU A 155 1.62 -3.83 -12.06
CA LEU A 155 1.72 -2.88 -10.94
C LEU A 155 1.60 -3.59 -9.57
N ILE A 156 0.64 -4.49 -9.43
CA ILE A 156 0.52 -5.27 -8.18
C ILE A 156 1.65 -6.27 -8.00
N GLY A 157 2.23 -6.79 -9.08
CA GLY A 157 3.42 -7.66 -9.03
C GLY A 157 4.61 -6.91 -8.47
N HIS A 158 4.83 -5.68 -8.91
CA HIS A 158 5.88 -4.81 -8.40
C HIS A 158 5.69 -4.50 -6.90
N PHE A 159 4.50 -4.08 -6.49
CA PHE A 159 4.20 -3.92 -5.07
C PHE A 159 4.47 -5.19 -4.24
N ARG A 160 4.16 -6.38 -4.79
CA ARG A 160 4.44 -7.66 -4.12
C ARG A 160 5.93 -7.96 -4.03
N HIS A 161 6.70 -7.57 -5.03
CA HIS A 161 8.16 -7.70 -5.02
C HIS A 161 8.75 -6.87 -3.89
N GLU A 162 8.47 -5.58 -3.86
CA GLU A 162 8.99 -4.67 -2.84
C GLU A 162 8.56 -5.06 -1.41
N ILE A 163 7.31 -5.50 -1.24
CA ILE A 163 6.84 -5.97 0.06
C ILE A 163 7.44 -7.33 0.45
N GLY A 164 7.89 -8.11 -0.53
CA GLY A 164 8.64 -9.34 -0.32
C GLY A 164 9.95 -9.06 0.43
N HIS A 165 10.68 -8.04 0.03
CA HIS A 165 11.91 -7.59 0.73
C HIS A 165 11.59 -7.19 2.19
N TYR A 166 10.52 -6.41 2.42
CA TYR A 166 10.10 -6.03 3.76
C TYR A 166 9.84 -7.24 4.67
N TYR A 167 9.05 -8.22 4.19
CA TYR A 167 8.76 -9.41 5.01
C TYR A 167 9.93 -10.37 5.12
N TRP A 168 10.84 -10.38 4.16
CA TRP A 168 12.11 -11.09 4.28
C TRP A 168 12.91 -10.55 5.47
N GLU A 169 13.13 -9.24 5.53
CA GLU A 169 13.84 -8.58 6.61
C GLU A 169 13.14 -8.74 7.96
N LEU A 170 11.81 -8.73 7.97
CA LEU A 170 11.02 -8.79 9.20
C LEU A 170 10.88 -10.22 9.76
N LEU A 171 10.71 -11.22 8.91
CA LEU A 171 10.25 -12.56 9.33
C LEU A 171 11.27 -13.68 9.06
N VAL A 172 12.17 -13.51 8.11
CA VAL A 172 13.08 -14.58 7.66
C VAL A 172 14.51 -14.30 8.12
N GLN A 173 15.04 -13.16 7.75
CA GLN A 173 16.44 -12.80 8.01
C GLN A 173 16.84 -12.81 9.50
N PRO A 174 15.98 -12.37 10.46
CA PRO A 174 16.36 -12.30 11.87
C PRO A 174 16.42 -13.65 12.60
N ASP A 175 15.86 -14.73 12.02
CA ASP A 175 15.78 -16.05 12.65
C ASP A 175 16.52 -17.09 11.83
N ASP A 176 17.70 -17.53 12.32
CA ASP A 176 18.56 -18.51 11.65
C ASP A 176 17.81 -19.81 11.33
N SER A 177 16.86 -20.24 12.14
CA SER A 177 16.10 -21.47 11.90
C SER A 177 15.08 -21.32 10.77
N VAL A 178 14.48 -20.14 10.65
CA VAL A 178 13.58 -19.79 9.54
C VAL A 178 14.37 -19.62 8.27
N LEU A 179 15.51 -18.92 8.34
CA LEU A 179 16.42 -18.71 7.22
C LEU A 179 16.95 -20.06 6.65
N CYS A 180 17.35 -20.98 7.52
CA CYS A 180 17.79 -22.33 7.10
C CYS A 180 16.67 -23.06 6.34
N ARG A 181 15.46 -23.09 6.89
CA ARG A 181 14.31 -23.73 6.22
C ARG A 181 13.92 -23.05 4.91
N PHE A 182 14.04 -21.74 4.86
CA PHE A 182 13.80 -20.99 3.62
C PHE A 182 14.80 -21.44 2.53
N ARG A 183 16.09 -21.50 2.87
CA ARG A 183 17.14 -21.96 1.94
C ARG A 183 16.94 -23.41 1.48
N GLU A 184 16.50 -24.29 2.38
CA GLU A 184 16.14 -25.67 2.02
C GLU A 184 15.01 -25.72 0.98
N CYS A 185 14.06 -24.78 1.03
CA CYS A 185 12.91 -24.75 0.11
C CYS A 185 13.20 -24.06 -1.23
N PHE A 186 14.00 -22.99 -1.20
CA PHE A 186 14.13 -22.06 -2.32
C PHE A 186 15.57 -21.96 -2.86
N GLY A 187 16.55 -22.57 -2.18
CA GLY A 187 17.96 -22.49 -2.51
C GLY A 187 18.69 -21.38 -1.76
N ASP A 188 20.01 -21.40 -1.83
CA ASP A 188 20.86 -20.31 -1.39
C ASP A 188 20.87 -19.22 -2.47
N GLU A 189 20.70 -17.96 -2.07
CA GLU A 189 20.89 -16.80 -2.95
C GLU A 189 22.37 -16.50 -3.20
#